data_bde3d6c5745566ae1f2e1ad6ca3c4006
#
_entry.id   bde3d6c5745566ae1f2e1ad6ca3c4006
#
_cell.length_a   1.000
_cell.length_b   1.000
_cell.length_c   1.000
_cell.angle_alpha   90.00
_cell.angle_beta   90.00
_cell.angle_gamma   90.00
#
_symmetry.space_group_name_H-M   'P 1'
#
loop_
_entity.id
_entity.type
_entity.pdbx_description
1 polymer ?
#
loop_
_entity_poly.entity_id
_entity_poly.type
_entity_poly.pdbx_seq_one_letter_code
_entity_poly.pdbx_strand_id
1 'polypeptide(L)'
;VDRYGSLLLNHKTYIDAGHDEYWSGQQRTNVEAARDAGVNLMFWSGNEVYWRTRWGNAYSADGTPYRTLISYKETWSPSASIDPSNEWTGTFRDPRLSPPAVGGGNPENSLTGQLFKVDDVGSNLQAITIPYDDANLRFWRNTSVANLQPGQTATLTKNYLGYEWDE
;
A
#
# COMPACT_ATOMS: atom_id res chain seq x y z
N VAL A 1 3.53 -10.13 -10.52
CA VAL A 1 4.45 -9.02 -10.26
C VAL A 1 5.72 -9.51 -9.57
N ASP A 2 5.62 -10.28 -8.51
CA ASP A 2 6.77 -10.79 -7.76
C ASP A 2 7.79 -11.54 -8.66
N ARG A 3 7.37 -12.58 -9.37
CA ARG A 3 8.25 -13.42 -10.20
C ARG A 3 8.64 -12.81 -11.54
N TYR A 4 7.83 -11.92 -12.07
CA TYR A 4 7.97 -11.43 -13.45
C TYR A 4 7.82 -9.90 -13.49
N GLY A 5 8.55 -9.22 -12.61
CA GLY A 5 8.49 -7.76 -12.49
C GLY A 5 8.78 -7.00 -13.78
N SER A 6 9.64 -7.57 -14.63
CA SER A 6 9.94 -6.98 -15.95
C SER A 6 8.72 -6.80 -16.86
N LEU A 7 7.64 -7.58 -16.65
CA LEU A 7 6.40 -7.41 -17.41
C LEU A 7 5.74 -6.06 -17.15
N LEU A 8 5.96 -5.45 -15.99
CA LEU A 8 5.45 -4.12 -15.67
C LEU A 8 5.94 -3.07 -16.68
N LEU A 9 7.16 -3.21 -17.17
CA LEU A 9 7.76 -2.27 -18.12
C LEU A 9 7.09 -2.28 -19.49
N ASN A 10 6.26 -3.27 -19.79
CA ASN A 10 5.47 -3.34 -21.02
C ASN A 10 4.18 -2.50 -20.93
N HIS A 11 3.92 -1.88 -19.80
CA HIS A 11 2.70 -1.12 -19.52
C HIS A 11 3.01 0.33 -19.16
N LYS A 12 2.08 1.22 -19.44
CA LYS A 12 2.19 2.64 -19.08
C LYS A 12 1.73 2.92 -17.65
N THR A 13 0.92 2.04 -17.11
CA THR A 13 0.31 2.22 -15.80
C THR A 13 0.14 0.88 -15.11
N TYR A 14 0.52 0.83 -13.86
CA TYR A 14 0.16 -0.19 -12.88
C TYR A 14 -0.99 0.34 -12.03
N ILE A 15 -2.04 -0.45 -11.87
CA ILE A 15 -3.18 -0.10 -11.03
C ILE A 15 -3.33 -1.17 -9.96
N ASP A 16 -3.27 -0.73 -8.72
CA ASP A 16 -3.63 -1.53 -7.56
C ASP A 16 -5.06 -1.17 -7.16
N ALA A 17 -5.97 -2.11 -7.33
CA ALA A 17 -7.40 -1.86 -7.20
C ALA A 17 -7.98 -2.72 -6.08
N GLY A 18 -8.22 -2.09 -4.94
CA GLY A 18 -8.73 -2.73 -3.75
C GLY A 18 -7.65 -2.90 -2.68
N HIS A 19 -8.04 -3.41 -1.54
CA HIS A 19 -7.20 -3.54 -0.35
C HIS A 19 -6.10 -4.59 -0.58
N ASP A 20 -4.87 -4.15 -0.84
CA ASP A 20 -3.69 -5.00 -1.06
C ASP A 20 -2.60 -4.74 -0.02
N GLU A 21 -2.86 -5.20 1.17
CA GLU A 21 -2.08 -4.97 2.39
C GLU A 21 -0.79 -5.78 2.43
N TYR A 22 -0.74 -6.94 1.74
CA TYR A 22 0.28 -7.98 1.93
C TYR A 22 1.16 -8.16 0.70
N TRP A 23 2.32 -7.53 0.70
CA TRP A 23 3.27 -7.57 -0.40
C TRP A 23 4.54 -8.35 -0.05
N SER A 24 5.07 -9.11 -0.99
CA SER A 24 6.43 -9.61 -0.84
C SER A 24 7.45 -8.48 -1.03
N GLY A 25 8.63 -8.65 -0.45
CA GLY A 25 9.73 -7.71 -0.67
C GLY A 25 10.08 -7.59 -2.16
N GLN A 26 10.07 -8.69 -2.90
CA GLN A 26 10.36 -8.70 -4.33
C GLN A 26 9.27 -8.01 -5.16
N GLN A 27 7.99 -8.20 -4.80
CA GLN A 27 6.88 -7.49 -5.45
C GLN A 27 7.07 -5.99 -5.34
N ARG A 28 7.35 -5.49 -4.14
CA ARG A 28 7.60 -4.07 -3.89
C ARG A 28 8.79 -3.56 -4.71
N THR A 29 9.93 -4.23 -4.65
CA THR A 29 11.12 -3.86 -5.42
C THR A 29 10.83 -3.77 -6.92
N ASN A 30 10.04 -4.69 -7.47
CA ASN A 30 9.69 -4.69 -8.88
C ASN A 30 8.78 -3.50 -9.25
N VAL A 31 7.84 -3.13 -8.38
CA VAL A 31 6.95 -1.98 -8.62
C VAL A 31 7.70 -0.67 -8.46
N GLU A 32 8.61 -0.57 -7.48
CA GLU A 32 9.50 0.59 -7.33
C GLU A 32 10.37 0.77 -8.58
N ALA A 33 10.97 -0.30 -9.09
CA ALA A 33 11.78 -0.27 -10.31
C ALA A 33 10.94 0.13 -11.54
N ALA A 34 9.70 -0.31 -11.63
CA ALA A 34 8.79 0.09 -12.71
C ALA A 34 8.45 1.58 -12.64
N ARG A 35 8.17 2.13 -11.42
CA ARG A 35 7.99 3.56 -11.19
C ARG A 35 9.20 4.34 -11.67
N ASP A 36 10.39 3.93 -11.27
CA ASP A 36 11.64 4.61 -11.58
C ASP A 36 11.95 4.58 -13.09
N ALA A 37 11.44 3.57 -13.80
CA ALA A 37 11.47 3.47 -15.24
C ALA A 37 10.35 4.26 -15.96
N GLY A 38 9.47 4.94 -15.23
CA GLY A 38 8.43 5.81 -15.77
C GLY A 38 7.04 5.18 -15.92
N VAL A 39 6.80 4.01 -15.34
CA VAL A 39 5.44 3.45 -15.24
C VAL A 39 4.66 4.24 -14.20
N ASN A 40 3.47 4.71 -14.57
CA ASN A 40 2.59 5.40 -13.63
C ASN A 40 2.00 4.39 -12.63
N LEU A 41 1.94 4.77 -11.36
CA LEU A 41 1.31 3.96 -10.32
C LEU A 41 0.00 4.60 -9.89
N MET A 42 -1.02 3.78 -9.66
CA MET A 42 -2.32 4.17 -9.12
C MET A 42 -2.71 3.20 -8.02
N PHE A 43 -2.92 3.70 -6.83
CA PHE A 43 -3.41 2.96 -5.67
C PHE A 43 -4.82 3.46 -5.33
N TRP A 44 -5.79 2.55 -5.30
CA TRP A 44 -7.21 2.92 -5.22
C TRP A 44 -7.89 2.45 -3.94
N SER A 45 -7.13 2.16 -2.92
CA SER A 45 -7.65 1.76 -1.62
C SER A 45 -6.79 2.30 -0.50
N GLY A 46 -7.17 2.04 0.73
CA GLY A 46 -6.36 2.29 1.91
C GLY A 46 -5.67 1.03 2.42
N ASN A 47 -4.66 1.24 3.26
CA ASN A 47 -3.82 0.21 3.87
C ASN A 47 -3.18 -0.71 2.83
N GLU A 48 -2.56 -0.12 1.83
CA GLU A 48 -1.85 -0.85 0.80
C GLU A 48 -0.35 -0.95 1.13
N VAL A 49 0.30 -2.03 0.73
CA VAL A 49 1.76 -2.24 0.89
C VAL A 49 2.23 -2.16 2.36
N TYR A 50 1.41 -2.63 3.28
CA TYR A 50 1.69 -2.49 4.71
C TYR A 50 2.56 -3.62 5.28
N TRP A 51 2.12 -4.90 5.10
CA TRP A 51 2.84 -6.05 5.58
C TRP A 51 3.80 -6.61 4.53
N ARG A 52 5.05 -6.73 4.91
CA ARG A 52 5.98 -7.52 4.13
C ARG A 52 5.73 -9.00 4.38
N THR A 53 5.56 -9.72 3.31
CA THR A 53 5.33 -11.16 3.27
C THR A 53 6.43 -11.85 2.48
N ARG A 54 6.47 -13.18 2.53
CA ARG A 54 7.34 -13.99 1.69
C ARG A 54 6.61 -15.17 1.09
N TRP A 55 7.12 -15.66 0.00
CA TRP A 55 6.58 -16.83 -0.65
C TRP A 55 7.27 -18.11 -0.15
N GLY A 56 6.47 -19.13 0.11
CA GLY A 56 6.89 -20.48 0.41
C GLY A 56 6.35 -21.49 -0.58
N ASN A 57 6.83 -22.72 -0.45
CA ASN A 57 6.33 -23.83 -1.22
C ASN A 57 4.94 -24.27 -0.74
N ALA A 58 4.23 -25.01 -1.58
CA ALA A 58 2.99 -25.64 -1.21
C ALA A 58 3.18 -26.55 0.01
N TYR A 59 2.17 -26.60 0.87
CA TYR A 59 2.11 -27.59 1.96
C TYR A 59 1.80 -29.00 1.45
N SER A 60 1.34 -29.12 0.21
CA SER A 60 1.13 -30.41 -0.45
C SER A 60 2.45 -31.14 -0.70
N ALA A 61 2.37 -32.46 -0.86
CA ALA A 61 3.54 -33.31 -1.02
C ALA A 61 4.41 -33.02 -2.25
N ASP A 62 3.86 -32.27 -3.22
CA ASP A 62 4.57 -31.86 -4.44
C ASP A 62 5.53 -30.69 -4.23
N GLY A 63 5.42 -29.97 -3.08
CA GLY A 63 6.31 -28.87 -2.73
C GLY A 63 6.38 -27.75 -3.77
N THR A 64 5.34 -27.56 -4.59
CA THR A 64 5.32 -26.56 -5.67
C THR A 64 5.70 -25.18 -5.12
N PRO A 65 6.70 -24.49 -5.70
CA PRO A 65 7.13 -23.17 -5.25
C PRO A 65 6.06 -22.08 -5.46
N TYR A 66 6.12 -21.01 -4.64
CA TYR A 66 5.23 -19.85 -4.75
C TYR A 66 3.74 -20.20 -4.58
N ARG A 67 3.40 -21.10 -3.67
CA ARG A 67 2.02 -21.51 -3.40
C ARG A 67 1.51 -21.10 -2.03
N THR A 68 2.40 -20.68 -1.13
CA THR A 68 2.06 -20.26 0.21
C THR A 68 2.57 -18.85 0.44
N LEU A 69 1.68 -17.93 0.77
CA LEU A 69 2.05 -16.61 1.26
C LEU A 69 2.21 -16.70 2.78
N ILE A 70 3.35 -16.23 3.29
CA ILE A 70 3.73 -16.36 4.67
C ILE A 70 3.88 -14.98 5.31
N SER A 71 3.21 -14.78 6.45
CA SER A 71 3.34 -13.60 7.28
C SER A 71 3.28 -13.97 8.76
N TYR A 72 4.32 -13.63 9.50
CA TYR A 72 4.38 -13.79 10.94
C TYR A 72 3.98 -12.51 11.70
N LYS A 73 3.74 -11.41 10.98
CA LYS A 73 3.43 -10.09 11.55
C LYS A 73 4.41 -9.69 12.66
N GLU A 74 5.69 -9.87 12.41
CA GLU A 74 6.78 -9.78 13.39
C GLU A 74 6.88 -8.41 14.07
N THR A 75 6.37 -7.36 13.44
CA THR A 75 6.32 -6.02 14.06
C THR A 75 5.56 -6.02 15.38
N TRP A 76 4.58 -6.91 15.54
CA TRP A 76 3.81 -7.06 16.77
C TRP A 76 4.47 -8.00 17.80
N SER A 77 5.55 -8.65 17.41
CA SER A 77 6.29 -9.50 18.34
C SER A 77 7.13 -8.65 19.31
N PRO A 78 7.10 -8.95 20.60
CA PRO A 78 7.96 -8.29 21.58
C PRO A 78 9.44 -8.63 21.39
N SER A 79 9.75 -9.77 20.79
CA SER A 79 11.11 -10.20 20.43
C SER A 79 11.33 -10.08 18.93
N ALA A 80 12.51 -9.66 18.53
CA ALA A 80 12.89 -9.63 17.14
C ALA A 80 12.85 -11.04 16.54
N SER A 81 12.36 -11.15 15.33
CA SER A 81 12.39 -12.33 14.49
C SER A 81 11.80 -13.60 15.08
N ILE A 82 10.53 -13.84 14.81
CA ILE A 82 9.83 -15.10 15.11
C ILE A 82 9.68 -15.99 13.87
N ASP A 83 9.91 -15.42 12.68
CA ASP A 83 9.95 -16.18 11.43
C ASP A 83 11.19 -17.10 11.44
N PRO A 84 11.03 -18.41 11.21
CA PRO A 84 12.15 -19.34 11.12
C PRO A 84 13.05 -19.09 9.90
N SER A 85 12.62 -18.23 8.98
CA SER A 85 13.39 -17.80 7.82
C SER A 85 14.26 -16.58 8.16
N ASN A 86 15.34 -16.39 7.40
CA ASN A 86 16.11 -15.15 7.43
C ASN A 86 15.40 -13.97 6.72
N GLU A 87 14.29 -14.24 6.06
CA GLU A 87 13.47 -13.25 5.40
C GLU A 87 12.32 -12.83 6.33
N TRP A 88 12.44 -11.65 6.91
CA TRP A 88 11.47 -11.11 7.88
C TRP A 88 10.11 -10.79 7.25
N THR A 89 9.05 -10.83 8.07
CA THR A 89 7.65 -10.58 7.69
C THR A 89 6.95 -9.63 8.66
N GLY A 90 7.55 -8.49 8.93
CA GLY A 90 6.95 -7.37 9.66
C GLY A 90 6.34 -6.32 8.74
N THR A 91 6.02 -5.15 9.26
CA THR A 91 5.62 -4.02 8.42
C THR A 91 6.82 -3.42 7.69
N PHE A 92 6.60 -2.91 6.49
CA PHE A 92 7.67 -2.20 5.77
C PHE A 92 8.21 -0.97 6.52
N ARG A 93 7.44 -0.41 7.45
CA ARG A 93 7.84 0.71 8.32
C ARG A 93 8.86 0.31 9.39
N ASP A 94 8.93 -0.95 9.77
CA ASP A 94 9.63 -1.40 10.97
C ASP A 94 11.15 -1.45 10.78
N PRO A 95 11.92 -0.51 11.35
CA PRO A 95 13.37 -0.49 11.18
C PRO A 95 14.09 -1.53 12.04
N ARG A 96 13.42 -2.21 12.98
CA ARG A 96 14.03 -3.18 13.90
C ARG A 96 14.36 -4.48 13.19
N LEU A 97 13.46 -4.92 12.30
CA LEU A 97 13.53 -6.23 11.63
C LEU A 97 14.32 -6.14 10.33
N SER A 98 14.40 -4.96 9.74
CA SER A 98 15.12 -4.76 8.50
C SER A 98 15.76 -3.37 8.52
N PRO A 99 17.07 -3.27 8.61
CA PRO A 99 17.74 -2.00 8.47
C PRO A 99 17.52 -1.42 7.05
N PRO A 100 17.63 -0.11 6.87
CA PRO A 100 17.41 0.53 5.56
C PRO A 100 18.22 -0.09 4.41
N ALA A 101 19.40 -0.63 4.70
CA ALA A 101 20.27 -1.27 3.71
C ALA A 101 19.64 -2.53 3.05
N VAL A 102 18.64 -3.13 3.68
CA VAL A 102 17.93 -4.31 3.15
C VAL A 102 16.42 -4.06 3.00
N GLY A 103 16.03 -2.78 2.87
CA GLY A 103 14.67 -2.38 2.58
C GLY A 103 13.75 -2.20 3.78
N GLY A 104 14.30 -2.21 5.00
CA GLY A 104 13.53 -1.90 6.20
C GLY A 104 13.46 -0.42 6.49
N GLY A 105 12.51 -0.02 7.36
CA GLY A 105 12.26 1.39 7.62
C GLY A 105 11.83 2.13 6.36
N ASN A 106 11.25 1.43 5.39
CA ASN A 106 10.76 1.97 4.15
C ASN A 106 9.22 1.94 4.16
N PRO A 107 8.56 2.95 4.72
CA PRO A 107 7.11 2.95 4.87
C PRO A 107 6.41 2.95 3.50
N GLU A 108 5.16 2.55 3.48
CA GLU A 108 4.36 2.42 2.27
C GLU A 108 4.26 3.73 1.48
N ASN A 109 4.18 4.87 2.15
CA ASN A 109 4.02 6.17 1.48
C ASN A 109 5.21 6.55 0.59
N SER A 110 6.36 5.94 0.77
CA SER A 110 7.50 6.13 -0.15
C SER A 110 7.23 5.55 -1.55
N LEU A 111 6.27 4.65 -1.66
CA LEU A 111 5.81 4.07 -2.92
C LEU A 111 4.43 4.59 -3.34
N THR A 112 3.46 4.55 -2.43
CA THR A 112 2.05 4.86 -2.71
C THR A 112 1.74 6.35 -2.67
N GLY A 113 2.53 7.13 -1.90
CA GLY A 113 2.26 8.53 -1.58
C GLY A 113 1.27 8.70 -0.42
N GLN A 114 0.73 7.63 0.11
CA GLN A 114 -0.27 7.60 1.18
C GLN A 114 0.25 6.80 2.35
N LEU A 115 -0.10 7.18 3.57
CA LEU A 115 0.33 6.52 4.79
C LEU A 115 -0.89 5.98 5.55
N PHE A 116 -0.94 4.67 5.77
CA PHE A 116 -2.00 4.07 6.57
C PHE A 116 -2.00 4.63 8.01
N LYS A 117 -3.13 5.21 8.40
CA LYS A 117 -3.30 5.92 9.67
C LYS A 117 -4.47 5.43 10.51
N VAL A 118 -5.53 5.01 9.87
CA VAL A 118 -6.78 4.74 10.55
C VAL A 118 -7.22 3.30 10.33
N ASP A 119 -7.35 2.60 11.45
CA ASP A 119 -7.98 1.29 11.56
C ASP A 119 -9.22 1.47 12.44
N ASP A 120 -10.35 1.75 11.80
CA ASP A 120 -11.64 1.89 12.47
C ASP A 120 -12.46 0.62 12.32
N VAL A 121 -12.38 -0.25 13.31
CA VAL A 121 -13.14 -1.51 13.37
C VAL A 121 -14.65 -1.30 13.53
N GLY A 122 -15.09 -0.05 13.60
CA GLY A 122 -16.48 0.32 13.74
C GLY A 122 -17.18 0.60 12.42
N SER A 123 -18.37 1.16 12.53
CA SER A 123 -19.18 1.61 11.40
C SER A 123 -19.12 3.12 11.18
N ASN A 124 -18.06 3.79 11.64
CA ASN A 124 -17.89 5.23 11.59
C ASN A 124 -17.41 5.69 10.21
N LEU A 125 -18.21 5.40 9.20
CA LEU A 125 -17.91 5.82 7.85
C LEU A 125 -17.96 7.34 7.71
N GLN A 126 -16.93 7.92 7.11
CA GLN A 126 -16.79 9.35 6.92
C GLN A 126 -17.11 9.76 5.48
N ALA A 127 -17.47 11.02 5.33
CA ALA A 127 -17.63 11.63 4.02
C ALA A 127 -16.27 12.08 3.45
N ILE A 128 -16.14 12.05 2.14
CA ILE A 128 -15.02 12.73 1.47
C ILE A 128 -15.38 14.22 1.38
N THR A 129 -14.60 15.05 2.04
CA THR A 129 -14.76 16.50 2.04
C THR A 129 -13.55 17.18 1.41
N ILE A 130 -13.78 18.15 0.57
CA ILE A 130 -12.75 18.91 -0.13
C ILE A 130 -12.91 20.38 0.24
N PRO A 131 -11.99 20.97 1.02
CA PRO A 131 -12.02 22.40 1.32
C PRO A 131 -11.64 23.23 0.08
N TYR A 132 -12.00 24.51 0.09
CA TYR A 132 -11.67 25.45 -0.98
C TYR A 132 -10.18 25.46 -1.34
N ASP A 133 -9.29 25.35 -0.35
CA ASP A 133 -7.85 25.40 -0.58
C ASP A 133 -7.35 24.29 -1.50
N ASP A 134 -8.04 23.16 -1.55
CA ASP A 134 -7.74 22.03 -2.44
C ASP A 134 -8.51 22.08 -3.77
N ALA A 135 -9.44 23.01 -3.93
CA ALA A 135 -10.31 23.10 -5.12
C ALA A 135 -9.54 23.39 -6.42
N ASN A 136 -8.36 24.02 -6.29
CA ASN A 136 -7.51 24.35 -7.43
C ASN A 136 -6.62 23.20 -7.90
N LEU A 137 -6.63 22.07 -7.23
CA LEU A 137 -5.87 20.90 -7.66
C LEU A 137 -6.36 20.46 -9.04
N ARG A 138 -5.41 20.17 -9.92
CA ARG A 138 -5.70 19.73 -11.31
C ARG A 138 -6.69 18.57 -11.36
N PHE A 139 -6.74 17.76 -10.33
CA PHE A 139 -7.65 16.62 -10.17
C PHE A 139 -9.12 17.04 -10.30
N TRP A 140 -9.48 18.21 -9.76
CA TRP A 140 -10.86 18.69 -9.72
C TRP A 140 -11.31 19.48 -10.94
N ARG A 141 -10.42 19.68 -11.93
CA ARG A 141 -10.77 20.41 -13.16
C ARG A 141 -12.02 19.84 -13.83
N ASN A 142 -12.89 20.72 -14.31
CA ASN A 142 -14.16 20.36 -14.96
C ASN A 142 -15.17 19.67 -14.04
N THR A 143 -15.02 19.81 -12.71
CA THR A 143 -16.01 19.38 -11.71
C THR A 143 -16.56 20.57 -10.95
N SER A 144 -17.67 20.38 -10.23
CA SER A 144 -18.23 21.41 -9.36
C SER A 144 -17.30 21.83 -8.22
N VAL A 145 -16.37 20.97 -7.81
CA VAL A 145 -15.36 21.27 -6.77
C VAL A 145 -14.48 22.44 -7.19
N ALA A 146 -14.08 22.50 -8.45
CA ALA A 146 -13.26 23.60 -8.98
C ALA A 146 -13.94 24.98 -8.89
N ASN A 147 -15.24 25.03 -8.65
CA ASN A 147 -16.02 26.27 -8.54
C ASN A 147 -16.26 26.73 -7.10
N LEU A 148 -15.66 26.05 -6.11
CA LEU A 148 -15.77 26.46 -4.70
C LEU A 148 -15.26 27.88 -4.50
N GLN A 149 -15.86 28.59 -3.56
CA GLN A 149 -15.45 29.91 -3.13
C GLN A 149 -14.72 29.83 -1.78
N PRO A 150 -13.90 30.82 -1.42
CA PRO A 150 -13.22 30.87 -0.13
C PRO A 150 -14.16 30.55 1.05
N GLY A 151 -13.73 29.64 1.91
CA GLY A 151 -14.49 29.18 3.07
C GLY A 151 -15.55 28.11 2.78
N GLN A 152 -15.74 27.73 1.51
CA GLN A 152 -16.64 26.62 1.17
C GLN A 152 -15.93 25.28 1.21
N THR A 153 -16.71 24.22 1.42
CA THR A 153 -16.26 22.83 1.38
C THR A 153 -17.26 22.02 0.56
N ALA A 154 -16.77 21.23 -0.38
CA ALA A 154 -17.59 20.23 -1.05
C ALA A 154 -17.62 18.93 -0.25
N THR A 155 -18.78 18.28 -0.22
CA THR A 155 -18.93 16.93 0.30
C THR A 155 -19.34 16.02 -0.87
N LEU A 156 -18.47 15.10 -1.26
CA LEU A 156 -18.72 14.25 -2.43
C LEU A 156 -19.67 13.11 -2.10
N THR A 157 -19.28 12.29 -1.15
CA THR A 157 -20.02 11.08 -0.81
C THR A 157 -20.03 10.92 0.70
N LYS A 158 -21.18 10.60 1.24
CA LYS A 158 -21.31 10.26 2.67
C LYS A 158 -21.02 8.77 2.85
N ASN A 159 -20.47 8.43 4.01
CA ASN A 159 -20.20 7.04 4.40
C ASN A 159 -19.31 6.30 3.41
N TYR A 160 -18.30 6.95 2.86
CA TYR A 160 -17.40 6.37 1.89
C TYR A 160 -16.05 5.97 2.49
N LEU A 161 -15.45 6.87 3.27
CA LEU A 161 -14.22 6.57 3.98
C LEU A 161 -14.54 5.82 5.25
N GLY A 162 -13.94 4.68 5.43
CA GLY A 162 -14.16 3.93 6.64
C GLY A 162 -13.35 2.66 6.70
N TYR A 163 -13.36 2.02 7.86
CA TYR A 163 -12.65 0.83 8.19
C TYR A 163 -11.13 1.07 8.23
N GLU A 164 -10.46 1.02 7.12
CA GLU A 164 -9.02 1.31 7.00
C GLU A 164 -8.81 2.36 5.92
N TRP A 165 -8.11 3.43 6.24
CA TRP A 165 -7.75 4.43 5.24
C TRP A 165 -6.39 5.08 5.49
N ASP A 166 -5.87 5.66 4.43
CA ASP A 166 -4.60 6.34 4.37
C ASP A 166 -4.76 7.87 4.38
N GLU A 167 -3.70 8.57 4.81
CA GLU A 167 -3.53 10.02 4.72
C GLU A 167 -2.27 10.39 3.91
#